data_4b8892703f31bbbe9a3e4d5a8da46742
#
_entry.id   4b8892703f31bbbe9a3e4d5a8da46742
#
_cell.length_a   1.000
_cell.length_b   1.000
_cell.length_c   1.000
_cell.angle_alpha   90.00
_cell.angle_beta   90.00
_cell.angle_gamma   90.00
#
_symmetry.space_group_name_H-M   'P 1'
#
loop_
_entity.id
_entity.type
_entity.pdbx_description
1 polymer ?
#
loop_
_entity_poly.entity_id
_entity_poly.type
_entity_poly.pdbx_seq_one_letter_code
_entity_poly.pdbx_strand_id
1 'polypeptide(L)'
;EEIMRAADYIIDIGPDAGRLGGKIVYAGPPPRAGKDMGKEAEETSSHTLDYLLGRETIAAPATYRQWNNYIEVKCARENNLKGVDVKFPLNVMTVVTGVSGSGKSTLVRDIFYRAMKRHFDQPCDRPGQFLGLEGDMDMVRAIDFVDQNPIGKSSRSNAVTYLKVYDDIRKLLSEQQYAKINGYTPSHFSFNMDGGRCPECQGEGFVKIGMQFMADVSM
;
A
#
# COMPACT_ATOMS: atom_id res chain seq x y z
N GLU A 1 2.34 -12.23 15.07
CA GLU A 1 3.11 -13.38 15.60
C GLU A 1 2.53 -13.86 16.94
N GLU A 2 2.31 -12.97 17.93
CA GLU A 2 1.77 -13.33 19.25
C GLU A 2 0.44 -14.08 19.18
N ILE A 3 -0.50 -13.62 18.33
CA ILE A 3 -1.79 -14.29 18.12
C ILE A 3 -1.60 -15.68 17.49
N MET A 4 -0.68 -15.79 16.53
CA MET A 4 -0.37 -17.09 15.90
C MET A 4 0.19 -18.09 16.92
N ARG A 5 1.06 -17.62 17.83
CA ARG A 5 1.61 -18.47 18.92
C ARG A 5 0.58 -18.85 19.98
N ALA A 6 -0.44 -18.01 20.16
CA ALA A 6 -1.54 -18.26 21.09
C ALA A 6 -2.68 -19.11 20.49
N ALA A 7 -2.68 -19.34 19.19
CA ALA A 7 -3.70 -20.16 18.52
C ALA A 7 -3.51 -21.65 18.86
N ASP A 8 -4.60 -22.41 18.81
CA ASP A 8 -4.56 -23.86 18.95
C ASP A 8 -4.22 -24.56 17.64
N TYR A 9 -4.54 -23.92 16.50
CA TYR A 9 -4.35 -24.47 15.16
C TYR A 9 -4.11 -23.35 14.14
N ILE A 10 -3.16 -23.55 13.25
CA ILE A 10 -2.82 -22.63 12.16
C ILE A 10 -3.09 -23.32 10.83
N ILE A 11 -3.72 -22.59 9.90
CA ILE A 11 -3.79 -22.95 8.50
C ILE A 11 -3.06 -21.84 7.73
N ASP A 12 -1.96 -22.19 7.07
CA ASP A 12 -1.16 -21.29 6.29
C ASP A 12 -1.37 -21.54 4.79
N ILE A 13 -1.67 -20.48 4.06
CA ILE A 13 -1.97 -20.54 2.63
C ILE A 13 -0.90 -19.76 1.86
N GLY A 14 -0.25 -20.42 0.94
CA GLY A 14 0.86 -19.87 0.18
C GLY A 14 1.20 -20.69 -1.07
N PRO A 15 2.52 -20.79 -1.39
CA PRO A 15 3.64 -20.08 -0.77
C PRO A 15 3.64 -18.56 -1.03
N ASP A 16 3.14 -18.13 -2.19
CA ASP A 16 3.09 -16.73 -2.62
C ASP A 16 1.66 -16.24 -2.81
N ALA A 17 1.50 -15.09 -3.47
CA ALA A 17 0.21 -14.48 -3.78
C ALA A 17 -0.24 -14.74 -5.24
N GLY A 18 -1.53 -14.58 -5.53
CA GLY A 18 -2.11 -14.68 -6.86
C GLY A 18 -1.97 -16.09 -7.45
N ARG A 19 -1.46 -16.22 -8.67
CA ARG A 19 -1.32 -17.52 -9.38
C ARG A 19 -0.34 -18.48 -8.71
N LEU A 20 0.56 -17.99 -7.91
CA LEU A 20 1.57 -18.78 -7.20
C LEU A 20 1.13 -19.18 -5.80
N GLY A 21 0.00 -18.64 -5.33
CA GLY A 21 -0.59 -18.92 -4.03
C GLY A 21 -1.75 -19.93 -4.08
N GLY A 22 -2.58 -19.91 -3.06
CA GLY A 22 -3.82 -20.69 -2.98
C GLY A 22 -3.64 -22.15 -2.61
N LYS A 23 -2.46 -22.55 -2.14
CA LYS A 23 -2.21 -23.90 -1.61
C LYS A 23 -2.07 -23.87 -0.10
N ILE A 24 -2.50 -24.93 0.56
CA ILE A 24 -2.19 -25.10 1.99
C ILE A 24 -0.72 -25.50 2.08
N VAL A 25 0.11 -24.63 2.67
CA VAL A 25 1.54 -24.89 2.91
C VAL A 25 1.79 -25.44 4.32
N TYR A 26 0.90 -25.15 5.24
CA TYR A 26 0.91 -25.76 6.57
C TYR A 26 -0.51 -25.83 7.14
N ALA A 27 -0.82 -26.90 7.86
CA ALA A 27 -2.04 -27.05 8.64
C ALA A 27 -1.73 -27.88 9.90
N GLY A 28 -1.79 -27.25 11.07
CA GLY A 28 -1.42 -27.91 12.32
C GLY A 28 -1.35 -26.96 13.51
N PRO A 29 -0.98 -27.46 14.68
CA PRO A 29 -0.74 -26.63 15.87
C PRO A 29 0.43 -25.69 15.64
N PRO A 30 0.45 -24.50 16.29
CA PRO A 30 1.57 -23.59 16.15
C PRO A 30 2.90 -24.26 16.57
N PRO A 31 3.99 -24.09 15.79
CA PRO A 31 5.26 -24.67 16.11
C PRO A 31 5.81 -24.09 17.43
N ARG A 32 6.33 -24.95 18.28
CA ARG A 32 6.98 -24.56 19.53
C ARG A 32 8.48 -24.76 19.39
N ALA A 33 9.26 -23.71 19.63
CA ALA A 33 10.71 -23.79 19.60
C ALA A 33 11.22 -24.95 20.48
N GLY A 34 12.03 -25.85 19.90
CA GLY A 34 12.67 -26.94 20.64
C GLY A 34 11.86 -28.25 20.77
N LYS A 35 10.71 -28.41 20.13
CA LYS A 35 10.03 -29.71 19.99
C LYS A 35 10.17 -30.24 18.57
N ASP A 36 10.43 -31.54 18.46
CA ASP A 36 10.48 -32.27 17.18
C ASP A 36 9.22 -31.98 16.37
N MET A 37 9.38 -31.18 15.35
CA MET A 37 8.39 -31.01 14.31
C MET A 37 8.56 -32.20 13.36
N GLY A 38 7.47 -32.91 13.09
CA GLY A 38 7.50 -34.02 12.14
C GLY A 38 8.16 -33.60 10.83
N LYS A 39 8.78 -34.54 10.14
CA LYS A 39 9.54 -34.31 8.88
C LYS A 39 8.81 -33.49 7.82
N GLU A 40 7.48 -33.43 7.88
CA GLU A 40 6.63 -32.62 6.98
C GLU A 40 6.80 -31.12 7.14
N ALA A 41 7.21 -30.63 8.30
CA ALA A 41 7.39 -29.20 8.55
C ALA A 41 8.81 -28.70 8.18
N GLU A 42 9.76 -29.59 7.99
CA GLU A 42 11.12 -29.26 7.55
C GLU A 42 11.22 -29.00 6.04
N GLU A 43 10.33 -29.61 5.25
CA GLU A 43 10.35 -29.51 3.78
C GLU A 43 9.39 -28.44 3.22
N THR A 44 8.59 -27.78 4.08
CA THR A 44 7.54 -26.86 3.63
C THR A 44 8.10 -25.45 3.50
N SER A 45 7.98 -24.85 2.31
CA SER A 45 8.28 -23.44 2.06
C SER A 45 7.16 -22.56 2.63
N SER A 46 7.20 -22.27 3.91
CA SER A 46 6.25 -21.42 4.62
C SER A 46 6.98 -20.30 5.33
N HIS A 47 6.84 -19.07 4.84
CA HIS A 47 7.40 -17.90 5.50
C HIS A 47 6.84 -17.73 6.93
N THR A 48 5.58 -18.07 7.15
CA THR A 48 4.97 -18.04 8.49
C THR A 48 5.72 -18.93 9.46
N LEU A 49 6.01 -20.16 9.06
CA LEU A 49 6.77 -21.10 9.90
C LEU A 49 8.21 -20.64 10.11
N ASP A 50 8.84 -20.10 9.10
CA ASP A 50 10.22 -19.63 9.19
C ASP A 50 10.39 -18.54 10.24
N TYR A 51 9.44 -17.60 10.28
CA TYR A 51 9.39 -16.56 11.33
C TYR A 51 9.02 -17.13 12.70
N LEU A 52 8.02 -18.01 12.79
CA LEU A 52 7.61 -18.61 14.05
C LEU A 52 8.69 -19.49 14.69
N LEU A 53 9.50 -20.16 13.86
CA LEU A 53 10.62 -20.98 14.28
C LEU A 53 11.92 -20.19 14.49
N GLY A 54 11.95 -18.92 14.09
CA GLY A 54 13.15 -18.09 14.17
C GLY A 54 14.19 -18.42 13.12
N ARG A 55 13.85 -19.16 12.05
CA ARG A 55 14.74 -19.37 10.90
C ARG A 55 14.94 -18.08 10.13
N GLU A 56 13.86 -17.29 9.99
CA GLU A 56 13.88 -15.94 9.47
C GLU A 56 13.61 -14.94 10.58
N THR A 57 14.35 -13.83 10.59
CA THR A 57 14.16 -12.73 11.53
C THR A 57 14.38 -11.40 10.83
N ILE A 58 13.64 -10.38 11.23
CA ILE A 58 13.92 -9.02 10.81
C ILE A 58 15.00 -8.48 11.75
N ALA A 59 16.25 -8.49 11.27
CA ALA A 59 17.38 -8.03 12.07
C ALA A 59 17.26 -6.53 12.37
N ALA A 60 17.42 -6.16 13.64
CA ALA A 60 17.58 -4.76 13.99
C ALA A 60 18.92 -4.23 13.43
N PRO A 61 18.97 -2.97 12.94
CA PRO A 61 20.22 -2.39 12.47
C PRO A 61 21.25 -2.32 13.60
N ALA A 62 22.50 -2.62 13.30
CA ALA A 62 23.59 -2.56 14.27
C ALA A 62 23.81 -1.14 14.81
N THR A 63 23.51 -0.13 14.00
CA THR A 63 23.59 1.28 14.37
C THR A 63 22.41 2.05 13.82
N TYR A 64 21.89 2.99 14.60
CA TYR A 64 20.83 3.89 14.15
C TYR A 64 21.44 5.14 13.52
N ARG A 65 20.77 5.66 12.48
CA ARG A 65 21.17 6.91 11.84
C ARG A 65 21.05 8.06 12.84
N GLN A 66 22.09 8.86 12.95
CA GLN A 66 22.05 10.10 13.71
C GLN A 66 21.30 11.16 12.90
N TRP A 67 20.53 11.98 13.57
CA TRP A 67 19.80 13.09 12.96
C TRP A 67 20.06 14.38 13.72
N ASN A 68 20.22 15.48 13.01
CA ASN A 68 20.38 16.81 13.56
C ASN A 68 19.27 17.76 13.09
N ASN A 69 18.71 17.46 11.92
CA ASN A 69 17.68 18.26 11.30
C ASN A 69 16.30 17.64 11.56
N TYR A 70 15.30 18.49 11.77
CA TYR A 70 13.94 18.06 12.07
C TYR A 70 12.92 19.14 11.69
N ILE A 71 11.68 18.72 11.54
CA ILE A 71 10.53 19.63 11.52
C ILE A 71 9.73 19.34 12.78
N GLU A 72 9.36 20.39 13.52
CA GLU A 72 8.60 20.29 14.75
C GLU A 72 7.18 20.81 14.56
N VAL A 73 6.20 20.01 14.92
CA VAL A 73 4.82 20.45 15.07
C VAL A 73 4.65 20.98 16.48
N LYS A 74 4.24 22.25 16.62
CA LYS A 74 4.02 22.89 17.92
C LYS A 74 2.57 22.87 18.33
N CYS A 75 2.33 22.47 19.57
CA CYS A 75 1.04 22.56 20.25
C CYS A 75 -0.11 21.95 19.46
N ALA A 76 0.05 20.70 18.98
CA ALA A 76 -0.99 19.97 18.28
C ALA A 76 -2.17 19.68 19.20
N ARG A 77 -3.38 20.16 18.83
CA ARG A 77 -4.61 20.07 19.66
C ARG A 77 -5.84 19.53 18.95
N GLU A 78 -5.68 19.03 17.76
CA GLU A 78 -6.81 18.47 17.01
C GLU A 78 -7.30 17.17 17.64
N ASN A 79 -8.64 16.97 17.68
CA ASN A 79 -9.30 15.81 18.26
C ASN A 79 -8.87 15.56 19.72
N ASN A 80 -8.20 14.43 19.98
CA ASN A 80 -7.76 14.01 21.31
C ASN A 80 -6.33 14.45 21.67
N LEU A 81 -5.64 15.16 20.81
CA LEU A 81 -4.30 15.68 21.09
C LEU A 81 -4.33 16.79 22.15
N LYS A 82 -3.41 16.77 23.10
CA LYS A 82 -3.40 17.60 24.30
C LYS A 82 -2.41 18.77 24.23
N GLY A 83 -2.16 19.31 23.04
CA GLY A 83 -1.18 20.38 22.87
C GLY A 83 0.25 19.84 22.87
N VAL A 84 0.47 18.76 22.16
CA VAL A 84 1.78 18.09 22.11
C VAL A 84 2.71 18.75 21.11
N ASP A 85 3.98 18.84 21.46
CA ASP A 85 5.08 19.22 20.58
C ASP A 85 5.76 17.95 20.09
N VAL A 86 5.93 17.80 18.77
CA VAL A 86 6.50 16.60 18.17
C VAL A 86 7.50 16.94 17.09
N LYS A 87 8.72 16.43 17.24
CA LYS A 87 9.79 16.52 16.24
C LYS A 87 9.73 15.34 15.27
N PHE A 88 9.75 15.65 13.99
CA PHE A 88 9.90 14.69 12.90
C PHE A 88 11.31 14.81 12.34
N PRO A 89 12.23 13.92 12.74
CA PRO A 89 13.59 13.92 12.24
C PRO A 89 13.66 13.73 10.73
N LEU A 90 14.58 14.44 10.07
CA LEU A 90 14.83 14.31 8.64
C LEU A 90 15.89 13.25 8.33
N ASN A 91 15.87 12.69 7.12
CA ASN A 91 16.81 11.69 6.61
C ASN A 91 16.85 10.37 7.39
N VAL A 92 15.84 10.09 8.19
CA VAL A 92 15.69 8.84 8.96
C VAL A 92 14.28 8.27 8.79
N MET A 93 14.12 6.98 9.07
CA MET A 93 12.80 6.37 9.17
C MET A 93 12.24 6.63 10.57
N THR A 94 11.14 7.38 10.63
CA THR A 94 10.41 7.66 11.86
C THR A 94 9.14 6.82 11.93
N VAL A 95 8.93 6.12 13.03
CA VAL A 95 7.73 5.30 13.26
C VAL A 95 6.89 5.93 14.36
N VAL A 96 5.61 6.21 14.06
CA VAL A 96 4.63 6.70 15.03
C VAL A 96 3.75 5.56 15.48
N THR A 97 3.86 5.17 16.76
CA THR A 97 3.16 4.02 17.33
C THR A 97 2.14 4.44 18.40
N GLY A 98 1.30 3.52 18.81
CA GLY A 98 0.29 3.72 19.84
C GLY A 98 -0.98 2.92 19.56
N VAL A 99 -1.84 2.77 20.56
CA VAL A 99 -3.12 2.06 20.43
C VAL A 99 -4.06 2.72 19.41
N SER A 100 -5.05 1.98 18.92
CA SER A 100 -6.06 2.56 18.03
C SER A 100 -6.78 3.72 18.72
N GLY A 101 -7.02 4.82 17.97
CA GLY A 101 -7.65 6.03 18.52
C GLY A 101 -6.71 6.94 19.33
N SER A 102 -5.40 6.65 19.48
CA SER A 102 -4.48 7.49 20.25
C SER A 102 -4.11 8.84 19.61
N GLY A 103 -4.53 9.10 18.36
CA GLY A 103 -4.26 10.37 17.66
C GLY A 103 -3.14 10.33 16.63
N LYS A 104 -2.56 9.14 16.32
CA LYS A 104 -1.47 9.00 15.34
C LYS A 104 -1.81 9.59 13.97
N SER A 105 -2.95 9.19 13.41
CA SER A 105 -3.40 9.67 12.10
C SER A 105 -3.75 11.16 12.14
N THR A 106 -4.30 11.64 13.24
CA THR A 106 -4.57 13.07 13.46
C THR A 106 -3.27 13.88 13.42
N LEU A 107 -2.24 13.44 14.14
CA LEU A 107 -0.93 14.10 14.15
C LEU A 107 -0.25 14.07 12.77
N VAL A 108 -0.15 12.89 12.16
CA VAL A 108 0.65 12.70 10.94
C VAL A 108 -0.09 13.20 9.70
N ARG A 109 -1.33 12.75 9.48
CA ARG A 109 -2.11 13.07 8.28
C ARG A 109 -2.80 14.43 8.38
N ASP A 110 -3.55 14.65 9.47
CA ASP A 110 -4.47 15.79 9.53
C ASP A 110 -3.77 17.08 9.94
N ILE A 111 -2.64 17.01 10.68
CA ILE A 111 -1.84 18.16 11.05
C ILE A 111 -0.57 18.24 10.19
N PHE A 112 0.40 17.37 10.42
CA PHE A 112 1.75 17.50 9.85
C PHE A 112 1.74 17.48 8.31
N TYR A 113 1.15 16.47 7.68
CA TYR A 113 1.09 16.36 6.22
C TYR A 113 0.37 17.55 5.58
N ARG A 114 -0.81 17.94 6.11
CA ARG A 114 -1.57 19.07 5.55
C ARG A 114 -0.86 20.40 5.78
N ALA A 115 -0.19 20.58 6.91
CA ALA A 115 0.58 21.78 7.19
C ALA A 115 1.78 21.91 6.24
N MET A 116 2.49 20.83 5.99
CA MET A 116 3.57 20.80 5.01
C MET A 116 3.09 21.04 3.57
N LYS A 117 1.95 20.48 3.18
CA LYS A 117 1.36 20.79 1.85
C LYS A 117 1.05 22.27 1.69
N ARG A 118 0.53 22.91 2.73
CA ARG A 118 0.31 24.37 2.71
C ARG A 118 1.61 25.16 2.66
N HIS A 119 2.65 24.69 3.31
CA HIS A 119 3.98 25.30 3.22
C HIS A 119 4.52 25.27 1.78
N PHE A 120 4.18 24.25 1.00
CA PHE A 120 4.53 24.14 -0.43
C PHE A 120 3.48 24.75 -1.38
N ASP A 121 2.54 25.54 -0.89
CA ASP A 121 1.43 26.11 -1.68
C ASP A 121 0.63 25.07 -2.48
N GLN A 122 0.59 23.82 -1.99
CA GLN A 122 -0.16 22.75 -2.64
C GLN A 122 -1.60 22.72 -2.14
N PRO A 123 -2.58 22.43 -3.02
CA PRO A 123 -3.98 22.33 -2.62
C PRO A 123 -4.18 21.18 -1.63
N CYS A 124 -4.78 21.49 -0.48
CA CYS A 124 -5.13 20.51 0.55
C CYS A 124 -6.24 21.05 1.47
N ASP A 125 -6.86 20.16 2.21
CA ASP A 125 -7.77 20.54 3.29
C ASP A 125 -7.03 21.36 4.36
N ARG A 126 -7.82 22.10 5.14
CA ARG A 126 -7.26 22.84 6.27
C ARG A 126 -6.58 21.88 7.25
N PRO A 127 -5.32 22.18 7.68
CA PRO A 127 -4.71 21.44 8.78
C PRO A 127 -5.55 21.52 10.06
N GLY A 128 -5.48 20.46 10.87
CA GLY A 128 -6.06 20.46 12.20
C GLY A 128 -5.44 21.53 13.11
N GLN A 129 -5.93 21.66 14.33
CA GLN A 129 -5.50 22.70 15.26
C GLN A 129 -4.07 22.44 15.78
N PHE A 130 -3.19 23.37 15.52
CA PHE A 130 -1.80 23.41 16.03
C PHE A 130 -1.29 24.86 16.00
N LEU A 131 -0.19 25.14 16.68
CA LEU A 131 0.36 26.49 16.73
C LEU A 131 1.15 26.83 15.46
N GLY A 132 2.04 25.95 15.00
CA GLY A 132 2.87 26.16 13.82
C GLY A 132 3.85 25.03 13.58
N LEU A 133 4.57 25.12 12.45
CA LEU A 133 5.72 24.30 12.14
C LEU A 133 6.99 25.11 12.42
N GLU A 134 7.99 24.47 13.00
CA GLU A 134 9.32 25.03 13.25
C GLU A 134 10.40 24.04 12.76
N GLY A 135 11.62 24.54 12.55
CA GLY A 135 12.78 23.73 12.17
C GLY A 135 13.16 23.83 10.70
N ASP A 136 13.73 22.77 10.16
CA ASP A 136 14.47 22.77 8.89
C ASP A 136 13.56 22.52 7.67
N MET A 137 12.46 23.26 7.53
CA MET A 137 11.49 23.07 6.45
C MET A 137 12.10 23.29 5.06
N ASP A 138 13.08 24.18 4.94
CA ASP A 138 13.76 24.49 3.68
C ASP A 138 14.58 23.30 3.13
N MET A 139 14.87 22.32 3.97
CA MET A 139 15.55 21.09 3.55
C MET A 139 14.62 20.09 2.86
N VAL A 140 13.31 20.29 2.92
CA VAL A 140 12.30 19.42 2.33
C VAL A 140 11.75 20.06 1.05
N ARG A 141 11.78 19.35 -0.05
CA ARG A 141 11.31 19.87 -1.36
C ARG A 141 9.90 19.45 -1.72
N ALA A 142 9.45 18.33 -1.20
CA ALA A 142 8.13 17.79 -1.47
C ALA A 142 7.68 16.88 -0.33
N ILE A 143 6.38 16.67 -0.21
CA ILE A 143 5.79 15.72 0.72
C ILE A 143 4.73 14.89 0.00
N ASP A 144 4.82 13.58 0.15
CA ASP A 144 3.86 12.63 -0.37
C ASP A 144 3.22 11.84 0.77
N PHE A 145 1.97 11.47 0.57
CA PHE A 145 1.21 10.64 1.51
C PHE A 145 0.78 9.36 0.81
N VAL A 146 1.28 8.24 1.30
CA VAL A 146 0.90 6.92 0.81
C VAL A 146 -0.02 6.28 1.85
N ASP A 147 -1.21 5.90 1.43
CA ASP A 147 -2.19 5.22 2.27
C ASP A 147 -2.56 3.84 1.72
N GLN A 148 -3.47 3.17 2.41
CA GLN A 148 -3.96 1.84 2.02
C GLN A 148 -5.13 1.89 1.03
N ASN A 149 -5.55 3.09 0.59
CA ASN A 149 -6.63 3.20 -0.37
C ASN A 149 -6.18 2.66 -1.74
N PRO A 150 -7.04 1.94 -2.45
CA PRO A 150 -6.73 1.53 -3.80
C PRO A 150 -6.56 2.76 -4.72
N ILE A 151 -5.75 2.63 -5.76
CA ILE A 151 -5.47 3.69 -6.74
C ILE A 151 -6.75 4.25 -7.37
N GLY A 152 -7.83 3.46 -7.35
CA GLY A 152 -9.17 3.87 -7.76
C GLY A 152 -10.19 2.79 -7.45
N LYS A 153 -11.48 3.17 -7.52
CA LYS A 153 -12.59 2.28 -7.16
C LYS A 153 -13.15 1.48 -8.35
N SER A 154 -12.65 1.70 -9.55
CA SER A 154 -13.14 1.01 -10.76
C SER A 154 -12.11 0.01 -11.28
N SER A 155 -12.57 -1.01 -11.99
CA SER A 155 -11.73 -1.97 -12.72
C SER A 155 -10.78 -1.31 -13.74
N ARG A 156 -11.09 -0.08 -14.15
CA ARG A 156 -10.28 0.75 -15.06
C ARG A 156 -9.14 1.50 -14.37
N SER A 157 -9.13 1.52 -13.04
CA SER A 157 -8.10 2.17 -12.25
C SER A 157 -6.94 1.20 -12.04
N ASN A 158 -5.86 1.42 -12.77
CA ASN A 158 -4.65 0.60 -12.71
C ASN A 158 -3.39 1.46 -12.62
N ALA A 159 -2.29 0.86 -12.22
CA ALA A 159 -1.02 1.53 -12.03
C ALA A 159 -0.49 2.21 -13.30
N VAL A 160 -0.68 1.61 -14.46
CA VAL A 160 -0.20 2.12 -15.75
C VAL A 160 -0.90 3.43 -16.13
N THR A 161 -2.21 3.52 -15.87
CA THR A 161 -3.00 4.74 -16.08
C THR A 161 -2.64 5.81 -15.06
N TYR A 162 -2.45 5.42 -13.80
CA TYR A 162 -2.06 6.34 -12.72
C TYR A 162 -0.72 7.01 -12.99
N LEU A 163 0.26 6.24 -13.45
CA LEU A 163 1.59 6.73 -13.84
C LEU A 163 1.63 7.43 -15.20
N LYS A 164 0.48 7.49 -15.93
CA LYS A 164 0.36 8.03 -17.29
C LYS A 164 1.23 7.34 -18.36
N VAL A 165 1.85 6.23 -18.05
CA VAL A 165 2.68 5.44 -18.98
C VAL A 165 1.86 4.85 -20.11
N TYR A 166 0.56 4.65 -19.88
CA TYR A 166 -0.32 4.06 -20.89
C TYR A 166 -0.48 4.92 -22.14
N ASP A 167 -0.32 6.23 -22.03
CA ASP A 167 -0.36 7.15 -23.17
C ASP A 167 0.82 6.91 -24.12
N ASP A 168 2.00 6.69 -23.57
CA ASP A 168 3.21 6.36 -24.34
C ASP A 168 3.08 4.96 -24.99
N ILE A 169 2.54 3.98 -24.27
CA ILE A 169 2.27 2.63 -24.80
C ILE A 169 1.31 2.69 -25.99
N ARG A 170 0.21 3.43 -25.87
CA ARG A 170 -0.77 3.59 -26.96
C ARG A 170 -0.16 4.24 -28.19
N LYS A 171 0.66 5.26 -27.98
CA LYS A 171 1.40 5.94 -29.05
C LYS A 171 2.35 4.97 -29.74
N LEU A 172 3.16 4.26 -28.98
CA LEU A 172 4.11 3.25 -29.49
C LEU A 172 3.40 2.18 -30.35
N LEU A 173 2.26 1.67 -29.87
CA LEU A 173 1.49 0.66 -30.58
C LEU A 173 0.89 1.22 -31.89
N SER A 174 0.41 2.46 -31.90
CA SER A 174 -0.14 3.10 -33.10
C SER A 174 0.92 3.42 -34.18
N GLU A 175 2.17 3.55 -33.77
CA GLU A 175 3.31 3.79 -34.67
C GLU A 175 3.83 2.52 -35.35
N GLN A 176 3.39 1.33 -34.92
CA GLN A 176 3.81 0.08 -35.54
C GLN A 176 3.31 -0.03 -37.00
N GLN A 177 4.07 -0.71 -37.84
CA GLN A 177 3.79 -0.83 -39.27
C GLN A 177 2.38 -1.39 -39.53
N TYR A 178 1.99 -2.43 -38.82
CA TYR A 178 0.65 -3.02 -38.94
C TYR A 178 -0.46 -2.04 -38.57
N ALA A 179 -0.26 -1.28 -37.51
CA ALA A 179 -1.23 -0.27 -37.06
C ALA A 179 -1.38 0.86 -38.09
N LYS A 180 -0.29 1.32 -38.70
CA LYS A 180 -0.30 2.34 -39.74
C LYS A 180 -1.01 1.87 -41.01
N ILE A 181 -0.77 0.64 -41.44
CA ILE A 181 -1.42 0.06 -42.63
C ILE A 181 -2.94 -0.02 -42.43
N ASN A 182 -3.39 -0.36 -41.24
CA ASN A 182 -4.81 -0.48 -40.90
C ASN A 182 -5.47 0.82 -40.41
N GLY A 183 -4.73 1.95 -40.38
CA GLY A 183 -5.25 3.23 -39.93
C GLY A 183 -5.57 3.31 -38.45
N TYR A 184 -4.94 2.47 -37.61
CA TYR A 184 -5.19 2.48 -36.17
C TYR A 184 -4.52 3.68 -35.50
N THR A 185 -5.30 4.43 -34.78
CA THR A 185 -4.86 5.58 -33.96
C THR A 185 -4.63 5.13 -32.51
N PRO A 186 -4.00 5.93 -31.66
CA PRO A 186 -3.82 5.61 -30.23
C PRO A 186 -5.12 5.25 -29.49
N SER A 187 -6.27 5.75 -29.96
CA SER A 187 -7.58 5.43 -29.36
C SER A 187 -8.00 3.97 -29.55
N HIS A 188 -7.58 3.32 -30.64
CA HIS A 188 -7.86 1.90 -30.89
C HIS A 188 -7.16 0.96 -29.89
N PHE A 189 -6.12 1.47 -29.20
CA PHE A 189 -5.39 0.73 -28.16
C PHE A 189 -5.85 1.12 -26.74
N SER A 190 -7.01 1.76 -26.62
CA SER A 190 -7.54 2.20 -25.31
C SER A 190 -8.65 1.23 -24.83
N PHE A 191 -8.52 0.75 -23.60
CA PHE A 191 -9.58 -0.02 -22.94
C PHE A 191 -10.71 0.87 -22.36
N ASN A 192 -10.57 2.20 -22.43
CA ASN A 192 -11.55 3.17 -21.92
C ASN A 192 -12.43 3.80 -23.00
N MET A 193 -12.05 3.68 -24.27
CA MET A 193 -12.73 4.34 -25.39
C MET A 193 -13.42 3.33 -26.30
N ASP A 194 -14.57 3.72 -26.81
CA ASP A 194 -15.27 2.94 -27.83
C ASP A 194 -14.41 2.87 -29.11
N GLY A 195 -14.41 1.69 -29.75
CA GLY A 195 -13.53 1.40 -30.89
C GLY A 195 -12.18 0.79 -30.51
N GLY A 196 -11.72 0.94 -29.27
CA GLY A 196 -10.52 0.27 -28.75
C GLY A 196 -10.85 -0.87 -27.78
N ARG A 197 -12.05 -0.90 -27.25
CA ARG A 197 -12.50 -1.92 -26.29
C ARG A 197 -13.58 -2.84 -26.87
N CYS A 198 -13.67 -4.04 -26.35
CA CYS A 198 -14.76 -4.95 -26.67
C CYS A 198 -16.11 -4.34 -26.28
N PRO A 199 -17.13 -4.31 -27.16
CA PRO A 199 -18.44 -3.75 -26.83
C PRO A 199 -19.22 -4.57 -25.80
N GLU A 200 -18.97 -5.86 -25.67
CA GLU A 200 -19.65 -6.75 -24.72
C GLU A 200 -19.10 -6.58 -23.29
N CYS A 201 -17.82 -6.83 -23.09
CA CYS A 201 -17.21 -6.75 -21.76
C CYS A 201 -16.74 -5.33 -21.38
N GLN A 202 -16.93 -4.34 -22.26
CA GLN A 202 -16.52 -2.95 -22.05
C GLN A 202 -15.04 -2.76 -21.64
N GLY A 203 -14.19 -3.72 -22.04
CA GLY A 203 -12.77 -3.74 -21.70
C GLY A 203 -12.44 -4.43 -20.36
N GLU A 204 -13.40 -5.04 -19.69
CA GLU A 204 -13.18 -5.74 -18.41
C GLU A 204 -12.71 -7.19 -18.58
N GLY A 205 -12.83 -7.76 -19.79
CA GLY A 205 -12.45 -9.15 -20.08
C GLY A 205 -13.49 -10.19 -19.65
N PHE A 206 -14.51 -9.78 -18.91
CA PHE A 206 -15.64 -10.61 -18.46
C PHE A 206 -16.90 -9.76 -18.34
N VAL A 207 -18.05 -10.40 -18.40
CA VAL A 207 -19.35 -9.76 -18.17
C VAL A 207 -19.85 -10.15 -16.79
N LYS A 208 -20.17 -9.16 -15.95
CA LYS A 208 -20.79 -9.38 -14.64
C LYS A 208 -22.29 -9.45 -14.79
N ILE A 209 -22.87 -10.57 -14.41
CA ILE A 209 -24.32 -10.74 -14.31
C ILE A 209 -24.69 -10.59 -12.83
N GLY A 210 -25.27 -9.43 -12.48
CA GLY A 210 -25.77 -9.17 -11.13
C GLY A 210 -27.01 -10.00 -10.84
N MET A 211 -27.01 -10.74 -9.75
CA MET A 211 -28.17 -11.48 -9.27
C MET A 211 -28.72 -10.82 -8.00
N GLN A 212 -30.03 -10.58 -7.96
CA GLN A 212 -30.66 -9.85 -6.84
C GLN A 212 -30.49 -10.48 -5.46
N PHE A 213 -30.25 -11.79 -5.38
CA PHE A 213 -30.17 -12.54 -4.12
C PHE A 213 -28.97 -13.51 -4.01
N MET A 214 -28.05 -13.48 -4.97
CA MET A 214 -26.84 -14.31 -4.98
C MET A 214 -25.63 -13.50 -5.37
N ALA A 215 -24.44 -14.04 -5.15
CA ALA A 215 -23.21 -13.40 -5.61
C ALA A 215 -23.21 -13.22 -7.14
N ASP A 216 -22.67 -12.10 -7.60
CA ASP A 216 -22.53 -11.81 -9.03
C ASP A 216 -21.73 -12.91 -9.74
N VAL A 217 -22.21 -13.37 -10.88
CA VAL A 217 -21.51 -14.35 -11.72
C VAL A 217 -20.71 -13.60 -12.79
N SER A 218 -19.44 -13.92 -12.92
CA SER A 218 -18.57 -13.40 -13.97
C SER A 218 -18.44 -14.45 -15.09
N MET A 219 -18.81 -14.10 -16.31
CA MET A 219 -18.69 -14.94 -17.51
C MET A 219 -17.74 -14.31 -18.52
#